data_49184781a64517075add423a68cc9f56
#
_entry.id   49184781a64517075add423a68cc9f56
#
_cell.length_a   1.000
_cell.length_b   1.000
_cell.length_c   1.000
_cell.angle_alpha   90.00
_cell.angle_beta   90.00
_cell.angle_gamma   90.00
#
_symmetry.space_group_name_H-M   'P 1'
#
loop_
_entity.id
_entity.type
_entity.pdbx_description
1 polymer ?
#
loop_
_entity_poly.entity_id
_entity_poly.type
_entity_poly.pdbx_seq_one_letter_code
_entity_poly.pdbx_strand_id
1 'polypeptide(L)'
;MFSNGILQIQIDACVRGVNGFPKRTYYTLNPGGPSHAYFKRLFIDKRYTDDEHPEDYTFIQALCTDNQALLDSQPEYMRSLEKLPPKIREAWLYGRWDVYEGQFFEDFFDRPEHYQDRQYTHVIEPFEIPDGWKIYRSFDWGYNRPFSCGWWAVDYDGVAYRILELYGCTKTANEGVKWTPPQVFAEIHKTETEHRWLKGKKIIGIADPAIWDAETGESIADVAARHQVFFSPGDHKRIPGWMQMHYRFAFDENGFPMMYVFRTCKAFIRTVPTLQYDDHRPEDLDTDGEDHVADEVRYFCMARPIKPRMMQPEDAYNQSPMHVALDIPKEDIKPAFKRPRMEIIDG
;
A
#
# COMPACT_ATOMS: atom_id res chain seq x y z
N MET A 1 -21.74 -7.30 7.27
CA MET A 1 -21.16 -8.33 6.39
C MET A 1 -20.07 -9.05 7.14
N PHE A 2 -20.01 -10.38 7.09
CA PHE A 2 -19.04 -11.16 7.86
C PHE A 2 -17.66 -11.06 7.20
N SER A 3 -16.91 -10.02 7.51
CA SER A 3 -15.55 -9.81 7.06
C SER A 3 -14.58 -10.53 7.99
N ASN A 4 -13.47 -10.99 7.45
CA ASN A 4 -12.26 -11.39 8.18
C ASN A 4 -12.18 -12.81 8.74
N GLY A 5 -12.51 -13.81 7.94
CA GLY A 5 -12.19 -15.20 8.29
C GLY A 5 -13.10 -15.87 9.35
N ILE A 6 -14.00 -15.14 9.99
CA ILE A 6 -14.89 -15.69 11.02
C ILE A 6 -15.74 -16.85 10.47
N LEU A 7 -16.24 -16.73 9.24
CA LEU A 7 -17.02 -17.79 8.59
C LEU A 7 -16.14 -19.03 8.34
N GLN A 8 -14.88 -18.85 7.91
CA GLN A 8 -13.92 -19.94 7.71
C GLN A 8 -13.64 -20.66 9.00
N ILE A 9 -13.37 -19.96 10.09
CA ILE A 9 -13.13 -20.55 11.42
C ILE A 9 -14.35 -21.38 11.85
N GLN A 10 -15.57 -20.90 11.59
CA GLN A 10 -16.79 -21.64 11.91
C GLN A 10 -16.95 -22.89 11.05
N ILE A 11 -16.59 -22.84 9.78
CA ILE A 11 -16.64 -24.00 8.88
C ILE A 11 -15.60 -25.03 9.31
N ASP A 12 -14.36 -24.61 9.59
CA ASP A 12 -13.28 -25.49 10.01
C ASP A 12 -13.61 -26.22 11.34
N ALA A 13 -14.28 -25.53 12.27
CA ALA A 13 -14.78 -26.13 13.50
C ALA A 13 -15.82 -27.24 13.26
N CYS A 14 -16.46 -27.27 12.10
CA CYS A 14 -17.41 -28.33 11.71
C CYS A 14 -16.72 -29.57 11.10
N VAL A 15 -15.44 -29.48 10.73
CA VAL A 15 -14.67 -30.57 10.11
C VAL A 15 -14.20 -31.56 11.19
N ARG A 16 -15.10 -32.43 11.61
CA ARG A 16 -14.87 -33.42 12.68
C ARG A 16 -15.53 -34.77 12.37
N GLY A 17 -15.04 -35.83 12.97
CA GLY A 17 -15.61 -37.16 12.83
C GLY A 17 -14.73 -38.21 13.50
N VAL A 18 -15.30 -39.35 13.82
CA VAL A 18 -14.67 -40.45 14.53
C VAL A 18 -14.03 -41.51 13.61
N ASN A 19 -14.07 -41.30 12.29
CA ASN A 19 -13.43 -42.20 11.33
C ASN A 19 -11.91 -41.95 11.24
N GLY A 20 -11.13 -42.89 10.74
CA GLY A 20 -9.69 -42.80 10.59
C GLY A 20 -9.18 -41.96 9.41
N PHE A 21 -10.05 -41.26 8.69
CA PHE A 21 -9.65 -40.42 7.56
C PHE A 21 -9.16 -39.04 8.01
N PRO A 22 -8.19 -38.45 7.31
CA PRO A 22 -7.74 -37.10 7.57
C PRO A 22 -8.89 -36.11 7.49
N LYS A 23 -8.95 -35.15 8.43
CA LYS A 23 -9.91 -34.06 8.42
C LYS A 23 -9.24 -32.87 7.72
N ARG A 24 -9.80 -32.47 6.59
CA ARG A 24 -9.24 -31.39 5.76
C ARG A 24 -10.34 -30.53 5.19
N THR A 25 -10.09 -29.24 5.12
CA THR A 25 -10.89 -28.28 4.37
C THR A 25 -10.14 -27.88 3.11
N TYR A 26 -10.82 -27.83 1.99
CA TYR A 26 -10.27 -27.40 0.71
C TYR A 26 -11.00 -26.12 0.28
N TYR A 27 -10.20 -25.09 0.03
CA TYR A 27 -10.69 -23.83 -0.50
C TYR A 27 -10.27 -23.69 -1.95
N THR A 28 -11.24 -23.43 -2.85
CA THR A 28 -10.97 -23.07 -4.24
C THR A 28 -11.42 -21.64 -4.45
N LEU A 29 -10.48 -20.76 -4.76
CA LEU A 29 -10.78 -19.34 -4.90
C LEU A 29 -9.77 -18.66 -5.84
N ASN A 30 -10.21 -17.56 -6.42
CA ASN A 30 -9.34 -16.63 -7.11
C ASN A 30 -8.91 -15.49 -6.17
N PRO A 31 -7.77 -14.84 -6.41
CA PRO A 31 -7.42 -13.62 -5.71
C PRO A 31 -8.51 -12.56 -5.87
N GLY A 32 -8.77 -11.80 -4.81
CA GLY A 32 -9.82 -10.77 -4.73
C GLY A 32 -10.96 -11.14 -3.79
N GLY A 33 -11.89 -10.19 -3.60
CA GLY A 33 -13.07 -10.37 -2.74
C GLY A 33 -12.82 -10.19 -1.24
N PRO A 34 -13.89 -10.25 -0.44
CA PRO A 34 -13.86 -9.83 0.98
C PRO A 34 -12.89 -10.59 1.89
N SER A 35 -12.58 -11.84 1.56
CA SER A 35 -11.65 -12.67 2.35
C SER A 35 -10.22 -12.72 1.79
N HIS A 36 -9.91 -11.90 0.80
CA HIS A 36 -8.60 -11.90 0.12
C HIS A 36 -7.44 -11.75 1.10
N ALA A 37 -7.48 -10.73 1.97
CA ALA A 37 -6.42 -10.46 2.93
C ALA A 37 -6.18 -11.62 3.91
N TYR A 38 -7.25 -12.31 4.35
CA TYR A 38 -7.16 -13.48 5.21
C TYR A 38 -6.42 -14.63 4.53
N PHE A 39 -6.84 -15.02 3.32
CA PHE A 39 -6.21 -16.10 2.57
C PHE A 39 -4.78 -15.75 2.14
N LYS A 40 -4.52 -14.51 1.72
CA LYS A 40 -3.18 -14.04 1.36
C LYS A 40 -2.24 -14.17 2.55
N ARG A 41 -2.61 -13.63 3.72
CA ARG A 41 -1.82 -13.72 4.95
C ARG A 41 -1.46 -15.16 5.30
N LEU A 42 -2.46 -16.05 5.27
CA LEU A 42 -2.35 -17.41 5.79
C LEU A 42 -1.60 -18.34 4.83
N PHE A 43 -1.93 -18.27 3.53
CA PHE A 43 -1.46 -19.24 2.55
C PHE A 43 -0.32 -18.72 1.65
N ILE A 44 -0.29 -17.42 1.36
CA ILE A 44 0.70 -16.82 0.44
C ILE A 44 1.86 -16.22 1.23
N ASP A 45 1.56 -15.28 2.13
CA ASP A 45 2.57 -14.61 2.95
C ASP A 45 3.09 -15.50 4.08
N LYS A 46 2.37 -16.58 4.41
CA LYS A 46 2.69 -17.56 5.47
C LYS A 46 2.97 -16.88 6.82
N ARG A 47 2.14 -15.89 7.15
CA ARG A 47 2.21 -15.20 8.43
C ARG A 47 1.16 -15.78 9.36
N TYR A 48 1.64 -16.46 10.40
CA TYR A 48 0.82 -17.20 11.35
C TYR A 48 0.73 -16.45 12.69
N THR A 49 -0.41 -16.56 13.34
CA THR A 49 -0.59 -16.16 14.75
C THR A 49 -0.06 -17.27 15.68
N ASP A 50 -0.01 -17.01 16.98
CA ASP A 50 0.51 -17.98 17.96
C ASP A 50 -0.33 -19.26 18.05
N ASP A 51 -1.62 -19.18 17.64
CA ASP A 51 -2.56 -20.32 17.63
C ASP A 51 -2.60 -21.06 16.28
N GLU A 52 -1.85 -20.60 15.29
CA GLU A 52 -1.82 -21.19 13.94
C GLU A 52 -0.53 -21.96 13.73
N HIS A 53 -0.64 -23.21 13.26
CA HIS A 53 0.49 -24.09 13.02
C HIS A 53 0.82 -24.16 11.52
N PRO A 54 2.02 -23.77 11.08
CA PRO A 54 2.39 -23.73 9.65
C PRO A 54 2.15 -25.02 8.87
N GLU A 55 2.28 -26.16 9.54
CA GLU A 55 2.08 -27.50 8.96
C GLU A 55 0.63 -27.80 8.59
N ASP A 56 -0.33 -27.06 9.14
CA ASP A 56 -1.75 -27.25 8.85
C ASP A 56 -2.19 -26.59 7.54
N TYR A 57 -1.35 -25.71 6.97
CA TYR A 57 -1.70 -24.89 5.81
C TYR A 57 -0.86 -25.22 4.59
N THR A 58 -1.53 -25.53 3.50
CA THR A 58 -0.88 -25.81 2.21
C THR A 58 -1.54 -25.02 1.09
N PHE A 59 -0.75 -24.30 0.33
CA PHE A 59 -1.17 -23.61 -0.88
C PHE A 59 -0.71 -24.36 -2.12
N ILE A 60 -1.63 -24.58 -3.04
CA ILE A 60 -1.33 -25.14 -4.36
C ILE A 60 -1.86 -24.14 -5.38
N GLN A 61 -0.95 -23.47 -6.08
CA GLN A 61 -1.32 -22.62 -7.19
C GLN A 61 -1.74 -23.50 -8.37
N ALA A 62 -2.90 -23.19 -8.95
CA ALA A 62 -3.37 -23.81 -10.19
C ALA A 62 -3.84 -22.67 -11.12
N LEU A 63 -3.18 -22.53 -12.23
CA LEU A 63 -3.55 -21.57 -13.26
C LEU A 63 -4.45 -22.24 -14.31
N CYS A 64 -5.23 -21.46 -15.03
CA CYS A 64 -6.04 -21.99 -16.13
C CYS A 64 -5.15 -22.65 -17.22
N THR A 65 -3.90 -22.19 -17.37
CA THR A 65 -2.89 -22.76 -18.25
C THR A 65 -2.42 -24.17 -17.85
N ASP A 66 -2.63 -24.57 -16.60
CA ASP A 66 -2.26 -25.89 -16.11
C ASP A 66 -3.31 -26.96 -16.47
N ASN A 67 -4.51 -26.53 -16.89
CA ASN A 67 -5.60 -27.41 -17.25
C ASN A 67 -5.72 -27.56 -18.78
N GLN A 68 -4.85 -28.40 -19.37
CA GLN A 68 -4.82 -28.64 -20.81
C GLN A 68 -6.16 -29.13 -21.36
N ALA A 69 -6.87 -29.98 -20.62
CA ALA A 69 -8.17 -30.50 -21.02
C ALA A 69 -9.22 -29.40 -21.15
N LEU A 70 -9.17 -28.38 -20.29
CA LEU A 70 -10.04 -27.21 -20.40
C LEU A 70 -9.68 -26.37 -21.63
N LEU A 71 -8.40 -26.14 -21.87
CA LEU A 71 -7.92 -25.35 -23.00
C LEU A 71 -8.26 -25.99 -24.34
N ASP A 72 -8.14 -27.31 -24.43
CA ASP A 72 -8.48 -28.08 -25.63
C ASP A 72 -10.00 -28.09 -25.90
N SER A 73 -10.81 -28.17 -24.84
CA SER A 73 -12.27 -28.24 -24.98
C SER A 73 -12.94 -26.86 -25.12
N GLN A 74 -12.33 -25.81 -24.55
CA GLN A 74 -12.89 -24.43 -24.51
C GLN A 74 -11.81 -23.38 -24.79
N PRO A 75 -11.27 -23.29 -25.99
CA PRO A 75 -10.21 -22.32 -26.32
C PRO A 75 -10.63 -20.85 -26.15
N GLU A 76 -11.94 -20.55 -26.24
CA GLU A 76 -12.49 -19.21 -25.97
C GLU A 76 -12.44 -18.80 -24.50
N TYR A 77 -12.26 -19.74 -23.57
CA TYR A 77 -12.15 -19.42 -22.15
C TYR A 77 -10.92 -18.52 -21.86
N MET A 78 -9.77 -18.85 -22.42
CA MET A 78 -8.57 -18.00 -22.34
C MET A 78 -8.84 -16.59 -22.86
N ARG A 79 -9.46 -16.48 -24.05
CA ARG A 79 -9.80 -15.18 -24.63
C ARG A 79 -10.77 -14.37 -23.76
N SER A 80 -11.65 -15.05 -23.00
CA SER A 80 -12.54 -14.37 -22.07
C SER A 80 -11.80 -13.80 -20.87
N LEU A 81 -10.80 -14.52 -20.33
CA LEU A 81 -9.95 -14.04 -19.27
C LEU A 81 -9.03 -12.89 -19.71
N GLU A 82 -8.52 -12.95 -20.94
CA GLU A 82 -7.70 -11.88 -21.52
C GLU A 82 -8.47 -10.55 -21.68
N LYS A 83 -9.80 -10.62 -21.85
CA LYS A 83 -10.67 -9.43 -21.96
C LYS A 83 -11.06 -8.82 -20.62
N LEU A 84 -10.74 -9.46 -19.51
CA LEU A 84 -11.03 -8.92 -18.19
C LEU A 84 -10.25 -7.60 -17.95
N PRO A 85 -10.78 -6.72 -17.10
CA PRO A 85 -10.03 -5.54 -16.66
C PRO A 85 -8.62 -5.93 -16.18
N PRO A 86 -7.60 -5.10 -16.42
CA PRO A 86 -6.19 -5.48 -16.20
C PRO A 86 -5.92 -6.11 -14.83
N LYS A 87 -6.47 -5.56 -13.76
CA LYS A 87 -6.29 -6.08 -12.41
C LYS A 87 -6.94 -7.46 -12.20
N ILE A 88 -8.18 -7.63 -12.64
CA ILE A 88 -8.87 -8.93 -12.55
C ILE A 88 -8.14 -9.96 -13.39
N ARG A 89 -7.64 -9.57 -14.55
CA ARG A 89 -6.83 -10.44 -15.42
C ARG A 89 -5.54 -10.87 -14.74
N GLU A 90 -4.79 -9.93 -14.12
CA GLU A 90 -3.58 -10.26 -13.33
C GLU A 90 -3.90 -11.24 -12.20
N ALA A 91 -4.99 -11.03 -11.48
CA ALA A 91 -5.42 -11.91 -10.40
C ALA A 91 -5.85 -13.30 -10.90
N TRP A 92 -6.70 -13.38 -11.92
CA TRP A 92 -7.36 -14.63 -12.30
C TRP A 92 -6.63 -15.42 -13.39
N LEU A 93 -5.99 -14.72 -14.35
CA LEU A 93 -5.22 -15.39 -15.42
C LEU A 93 -3.81 -15.77 -14.94
N TYR A 94 -3.16 -14.87 -14.22
CA TYR A 94 -1.78 -15.07 -13.76
C TYR A 94 -1.67 -15.47 -12.29
N GLY A 95 -2.79 -15.59 -11.56
CA GLY A 95 -2.83 -16.02 -10.16
C GLY A 95 -2.11 -15.06 -9.22
N ARG A 96 -2.09 -13.76 -9.53
CA ARG A 96 -1.40 -12.75 -8.72
C ARG A 96 -2.24 -12.35 -7.52
N TRP A 97 -1.67 -12.50 -6.34
CA TRP A 97 -2.32 -12.17 -5.07
C TRP A 97 -2.08 -10.73 -4.61
N ASP A 98 -1.25 -9.98 -5.32
CA ASP A 98 -0.95 -8.58 -5.00
C ASP A 98 -1.83 -7.59 -5.80
N VAL A 99 -2.83 -8.09 -6.51
CA VAL A 99 -3.75 -7.30 -7.32
C VAL A 99 -5.14 -7.35 -6.68
N TYR A 100 -5.68 -6.18 -6.33
CA TYR A 100 -7.00 -6.05 -5.69
C TYR A 100 -7.98 -5.29 -6.58
N GLU A 101 -9.21 -5.76 -6.66
CA GLU A 101 -10.34 -4.97 -7.17
C GLU A 101 -10.77 -3.98 -6.10
N GLY A 102 -10.92 -2.68 -6.45
CA GLY A 102 -11.28 -1.64 -5.48
C GLY A 102 -10.12 -1.12 -4.62
N GLN A 103 -8.89 -1.47 -4.94
CA GLN A 103 -7.70 -0.93 -4.27
C GLN A 103 -7.64 0.59 -4.44
N PHE A 104 -7.47 1.31 -3.32
CA PHE A 104 -7.39 2.76 -3.34
C PHE A 104 -6.10 3.27 -4.02
N PHE A 105 -4.93 2.72 -3.63
CA PHE A 105 -3.64 3.04 -4.25
C PHE A 105 -3.28 2.02 -5.33
N GLU A 106 -4.04 2.03 -6.42
CA GLU A 106 -3.83 1.12 -7.55
C GLU A 106 -2.58 1.42 -8.36
N ASP A 107 -2.01 2.57 -8.16
CA ASP A 107 -0.78 3.06 -8.77
C ASP A 107 0.49 2.72 -7.96
N PHE A 108 0.36 2.00 -6.83
CA PHE A 108 1.50 1.47 -6.08
C PHE A 108 1.87 0.07 -6.59
N PHE A 109 3.14 -0.11 -6.98
CA PHE A 109 3.67 -1.38 -7.50
C PHE A 109 4.89 -1.85 -6.70
N ASP A 110 4.88 -3.12 -6.34
CA ASP A 110 6.03 -3.85 -5.79
C ASP A 110 6.47 -4.90 -6.83
N ARG A 111 7.59 -4.61 -7.52
CA ARG A 111 8.13 -5.46 -8.59
C ARG A 111 9.56 -5.85 -8.26
N PRO A 112 9.80 -7.01 -7.66
CA PRO A 112 11.12 -7.44 -7.23
C PRO A 112 12.17 -7.49 -8.35
N GLU A 113 11.74 -7.77 -9.57
CA GLU A 113 12.58 -7.77 -10.76
C GLU A 113 13.20 -6.42 -11.09
N HIS A 114 12.58 -5.32 -10.58
CA HIS A 114 12.98 -3.93 -10.79
C HIS A 114 13.59 -3.24 -9.57
N TYR A 115 13.92 -3.97 -8.50
CA TYR A 115 14.51 -3.36 -7.30
C TYR A 115 15.86 -2.70 -7.54
N GLN A 116 16.61 -3.17 -8.54
CA GLN A 116 17.95 -2.65 -8.86
C GLN A 116 17.91 -1.47 -9.82
N ASP A 117 17.13 -1.55 -10.90
CA ASP A 117 17.01 -0.49 -11.90
C ASP A 117 16.04 0.61 -11.46
N ARG A 118 15.17 0.33 -10.45
CA ARG A 118 14.21 1.26 -9.85
C ARG A 118 13.14 1.77 -10.81
N GLN A 119 12.93 1.10 -11.94
CA GLN A 119 11.92 1.47 -12.93
C GLN A 119 10.62 0.69 -12.70
N TYR A 120 9.49 1.36 -12.85
CA TYR A 120 8.16 0.76 -12.74
C TYR A 120 7.89 0.02 -11.43
N THR A 121 8.63 0.35 -10.37
CA THR A 121 8.45 -0.17 -9.01
C THR A 121 8.58 0.95 -7.99
N HIS A 122 7.89 0.82 -6.87
CA HIS A 122 8.04 1.73 -5.72
C HIS A 122 8.89 1.12 -4.62
N VAL A 123 9.08 -0.19 -4.62
CA VAL A 123 9.91 -0.89 -3.64
C VAL A 123 11.29 -1.10 -4.21
N ILE A 124 12.31 -0.78 -3.41
CA ILE A 124 13.71 -0.88 -3.82
C ILE A 124 14.60 -1.45 -2.72
N GLU A 125 15.78 -1.92 -3.11
CA GLU A 125 16.81 -2.31 -2.15
C GLU A 125 17.30 -1.10 -1.35
N PRO A 126 17.55 -1.26 -0.02
CA PRO A 126 18.18 -0.23 0.78
C PRO A 126 19.57 0.15 0.25
N PHE A 127 19.89 1.43 0.33
CA PHE A 127 21.20 1.97 -0.01
C PHE A 127 21.67 2.99 1.05
N GLU A 128 22.92 3.38 1.02
CA GLU A 128 23.46 4.38 1.96
C GLU A 128 22.94 5.77 1.62
N ILE A 129 22.35 6.43 2.62
CA ILE A 129 21.73 7.74 2.45
C ILE A 129 22.83 8.83 2.42
N PRO A 130 22.94 9.58 1.32
CA PRO A 130 23.91 10.67 1.22
C PRO A 130 23.73 11.73 2.31
N ASP A 131 24.84 12.27 2.80
CA ASP A 131 24.83 13.23 3.92
C ASP A 131 24.06 14.52 3.64
N GLY A 132 24.04 14.96 2.40
CA GLY A 132 23.34 16.18 1.99
C GLY A 132 21.82 16.06 1.87
N TRP A 133 21.27 14.86 1.95
CA TRP A 133 19.82 14.67 1.84
C TRP A 133 19.11 15.07 3.12
N LYS A 134 17.94 15.68 2.98
CA LYS A 134 17.09 16.08 4.13
C LYS A 134 16.36 14.89 4.68
N ILE A 135 16.36 14.77 6.01
CA ILE A 135 15.64 13.70 6.70
C ILE A 135 14.36 14.27 7.34
N TYR A 136 13.28 13.55 7.13
CA TYR A 136 11.97 13.83 7.72
C TYR A 136 11.50 12.63 8.51
N ARG A 137 10.60 12.90 9.46
CA ARG A 137 9.84 11.92 10.20
C ARG A 137 8.39 12.30 10.16
N SER A 138 7.52 11.36 9.79
CA SER A 138 6.07 11.48 9.87
C SER A 138 5.53 10.55 10.95
N PHE A 139 4.42 10.93 11.58
CA PHE A 139 3.89 10.20 12.72
C PHE A 139 2.36 10.28 12.76
N ASP A 140 1.73 9.12 12.98
CA ASP A 140 0.33 8.94 13.30
C ASP A 140 0.20 8.19 14.62
N TRP A 141 -0.60 8.74 15.56
CA TRP A 141 -0.72 8.18 16.90
C TRP A 141 -1.78 7.09 16.98
N GLY A 142 -1.49 6.02 17.71
CA GLY A 142 -2.43 4.98 18.07
C GLY A 142 -2.04 4.27 19.37
N TYR A 143 -3.03 3.82 20.12
CA TYR A 143 -2.86 3.02 21.34
C TYR A 143 -3.52 1.66 21.20
N ASN A 144 -4.86 1.62 21.06
CA ASN A 144 -5.60 0.39 20.75
C ASN A 144 -5.47 0.00 19.28
N ARG A 145 -5.36 0.99 18.40
CA ARG A 145 -4.96 0.84 17.00
C ARG A 145 -3.46 1.06 16.90
N PRO A 146 -2.79 0.56 15.87
CA PRO A 146 -1.37 0.77 15.68
C PRO A 146 -1.01 2.25 15.55
N PHE A 147 0.12 2.68 16.13
CA PHE A 147 0.78 3.90 15.71
C PHE A 147 1.68 3.65 14.52
N SER A 148 1.94 4.67 13.71
CA SER A 148 2.88 4.61 12.60
C SER A 148 3.90 5.75 12.69
N CYS A 149 5.17 5.42 12.51
CA CYS A 149 6.27 6.36 12.39
C CYS A 149 7.14 5.98 11.20
N GLY A 150 7.27 6.88 10.22
CA GLY A 150 8.13 6.69 9.06
C GLY A 150 9.26 7.71 9.00
N TRP A 151 10.46 7.27 8.62
CA TRP A 151 11.57 8.16 8.31
C TRP A 151 11.83 8.20 6.80
N TRP A 152 12.03 9.42 6.31
CA TRP A 152 12.12 9.74 4.91
C TRP A 152 13.42 10.47 4.61
N ALA A 153 14.14 10.02 3.62
CA ALA A 153 15.19 10.79 3.00
C ALA A 153 14.66 11.44 1.72
N VAL A 154 14.98 12.69 1.48
CA VAL A 154 14.56 13.43 0.27
C VAL A 154 15.80 13.94 -0.44
N ASP A 155 15.96 13.56 -1.70
CA ASP A 155 17.07 13.96 -2.54
C ASP A 155 16.92 15.41 -3.07
N TYR A 156 17.87 15.81 -3.92
CA TYR A 156 17.90 17.17 -4.48
C TYR A 156 16.82 17.43 -5.51
N ASP A 157 16.28 16.38 -6.15
CA ASP A 157 15.21 16.44 -7.13
C ASP A 157 13.82 16.36 -6.46
N GLY A 158 13.80 16.16 -5.15
CA GLY A 158 12.57 16.08 -4.35
C GLY A 158 11.94 14.69 -4.32
N VAL A 159 12.63 13.68 -4.84
CA VAL A 159 12.21 12.28 -4.71
C VAL A 159 12.31 11.87 -3.24
N ALA A 160 11.26 11.25 -2.73
CA ALA A 160 11.16 10.81 -1.35
C ALA A 160 11.45 9.30 -1.25
N TYR A 161 12.25 8.93 -0.28
CA TYR A 161 12.60 7.55 0.02
C TYR A 161 12.19 7.24 1.45
N ARG A 162 11.20 6.33 1.65
CA ARG A 162 10.90 5.78 2.96
C ARG A 162 12.00 4.80 3.34
N ILE A 163 12.87 5.21 4.27
CA ILE A 163 14.10 4.47 4.59
C ILE A 163 13.95 3.56 5.81
N LEU A 164 13.07 3.94 6.75
CA LEU A 164 12.79 3.22 7.98
C LEU A 164 11.34 3.39 8.38
N GLU A 165 10.85 2.47 9.19
CA GLU A 165 9.55 2.56 9.85
C GLU A 165 9.58 1.94 11.24
N LEU A 166 8.75 2.46 12.13
CA LEU A 166 8.38 1.88 13.41
C LEU A 166 6.86 1.80 13.47
N TYR A 167 6.33 0.58 13.45
CA TYR A 167 4.91 0.33 13.38
C TYR A 167 4.42 -0.44 14.58
N GLY A 168 3.52 0.18 15.35
CA GLY A 168 3.04 -0.33 16.63
C GLY A 168 1.88 -1.33 16.50
N CYS A 169 2.03 -2.35 15.66
CA CYS A 169 1.04 -3.39 15.46
C CYS A 169 1.46 -4.69 16.15
N THR A 170 0.49 -5.43 16.73
CA THR A 170 0.71 -6.79 17.21
C THR A 170 0.79 -7.77 16.03
N LYS A 171 0.79 -9.07 16.30
CA LYS A 171 0.64 -10.09 15.25
C LYS A 171 -0.75 -10.09 14.61
N THR A 172 -1.74 -9.57 15.31
CA THR A 172 -3.10 -9.37 14.79
C THR A 172 -3.14 -8.05 14.01
N ALA A 173 -3.61 -8.10 12.77
CA ALA A 173 -3.76 -6.92 11.92
C ALA A 173 -4.65 -5.87 12.59
N ASN A 174 -4.28 -4.60 12.48
CA ASN A 174 -5.01 -3.45 13.01
C ASN A 174 -5.18 -3.45 14.55
N GLU A 175 -4.35 -4.20 15.29
CA GLU A 175 -4.32 -4.20 16.76
C GLU A 175 -3.03 -3.58 17.26
N GLY A 176 -3.17 -2.49 18.06
CA GLY A 176 -2.03 -1.75 18.61
C GLY A 176 -1.31 -2.49 19.74
N VAL A 177 0.00 -2.31 19.82
CA VAL A 177 0.85 -2.88 20.90
C VAL A 177 0.60 -2.26 22.27
N LYS A 178 -0.28 -1.26 22.38
CA LYS A 178 -0.66 -0.56 23.61
C LYS A 178 0.53 0.08 24.35
N TRP A 179 1.49 0.55 23.60
CA TRP A 179 2.58 1.34 24.15
C TRP A 179 2.08 2.73 24.55
N THR A 180 2.51 3.17 25.73
CA THR A 180 2.24 4.52 26.19
C THR A 180 3.07 5.56 25.42
N PRO A 181 2.66 6.84 25.36
CA PRO A 181 3.43 7.87 24.67
C PRO A 181 4.91 7.91 25.06
N PRO A 182 5.31 7.83 26.36
CA PRO A 182 6.71 7.77 26.73
C PRO A 182 7.47 6.60 26.13
N GLN A 183 6.85 5.42 26.01
CA GLN A 183 7.50 4.23 25.43
C GLN A 183 7.72 4.40 23.92
N VAL A 184 6.72 4.94 23.21
CA VAL A 184 6.82 5.20 21.77
C VAL A 184 7.94 6.22 21.49
N PHE A 185 7.95 7.35 22.20
CA PHE A 185 8.93 8.39 21.92
C PHE A 185 10.33 8.07 22.43
N ALA A 186 10.47 7.25 23.47
CA ALA A 186 11.76 6.69 23.84
C ALA A 186 12.35 5.81 22.72
N GLU A 187 11.54 4.97 22.09
CA GLU A 187 12.01 4.13 20.98
C GLU A 187 12.29 4.94 19.71
N ILE A 188 11.48 5.96 19.40
CA ILE A 188 11.77 6.89 18.31
C ILE A 188 13.10 7.60 18.54
N HIS A 189 13.30 8.18 19.72
CA HIS A 189 14.55 8.86 20.07
C HIS A 189 15.76 7.93 19.98
N LYS A 190 15.64 6.73 20.51
CA LYS A 190 16.68 5.70 20.43
C LYS A 190 17.01 5.38 18.97
N THR A 191 16.00 5.13 18.13
CA THR A 191 16.19 4.88 16.69
C THR A 191 16.96 6.02 16.02
N GLU A 192 16.63 7.28 16.33
CA GLU A 192 17.27 8.46 15.73
C GLU A 192 18.71 8.67 16.20
N THR A 193 19.01 8.26 17.43
CA THR A 193 20.38 8.41 17.99
C THR A 193 21.32 7.25 17.65
N GLU A 194 20.78 6.05 17.38
CA GLU A 194 21.58 4.86 17.16
C GLU A 194 21.68 4.45 15.69
N HIS A 195 20.60 4.68 14.89
CA HIS A 195 20.54 4.18 13.52
C HIS A 195 21.51 4.95 12.60
N ARG A 196 22.31 4.23 11.80
CA ARG A 196 23.39 4.77 10.96
C ARG A 196 22.96 5.88 9.98
N TRP A 197 21.72 5.83 9.47
CA TRP A 197 21.21 6.83 8.53
C TRP A 197 20.62 8.06 9.21
N LEU A 198 20.36 8.01 10.51
CA LEU A 198 19.67 9.06 11.26
C LEU A 198 20.59 9.75 12.26
N LYS A 199 21.56 9.02 12.80
CA LYS A 199 22.49 9.51 13.84
C LYS A 199 23.17 10.81 13.44
N GLY A 200 22.97 11.85 14.26
CA GLY A 200 23.56 13.17 14.06
C GLY A 200 22.93 14.00 12.93
N LYS A 201 21.87 13.50 12.28
CA LYS A 201 21.14 14.26 11.27
C LYS A 201 20.09 15.16 11.91
N LYS A 202 19.82 16.31 11.29
CA LYS A 202 18.67 17.13 11.63
C LYS A 202 17.42 16.50 11.03
N ILE A 203 16.47 16.10 11.88
CA ILE A 203 15.22 15.46 11.47
C ILE A 203 14.07 16.47 11.59
N ILE A 204 13.27 16.61 10.55
CA ILE A 204 12.09 17.46 10.49
C ILE A 204 10.87 16.59 10.76
N GLY A 205 10.23 16.74 11.93
CA GLY A 205 9.08 15.95 12.34
C GLY A 205 7.76 16.58 11.93
N ILE A 206 6.85 15.76 11.40
CA ILE A 206 5.46 16.11 11.07
C ILE A 206 4.56 15.06 11.74
N ALA A 207 3.46 15.46 12.35
CA ALA A 207 2.54 14.52 12.98
C ALA A 207 1.08 14.92 12.81
N ASP A 208 0.19 13.95 13.06
CA ASP A 208 -1.23 14.22 13.20
C ASP A 208 -1.46 15.38 14.19
N PRO A 209 -2.21 16.42 13.80
CA PRO A 209 -2.58 17.50 14.71
C PRO A 209 -3.25 17.05 16.01
N ALA A 210 -3.92 15.92 16.04
CA ALA A 210 -4.57 15.39 17.24
C ALA A 210 -3.59 15.14 18.41
N ILE A 211 -2.28 14.98 18.15
CA ILE A 211 -1.31 14.80 19.23
C ILE A 211 -1.12 16.06 20.13
N TRP A 212 -1.59 17.23 19.69
CA TRP A 212 -1.60 18.47 20.48
C TRP A 212 -2.87 18.64 21.32
N ASP A 213 -3.90 17.79 21.10
CA ASP A 213 -5.12 17.85 21.90
C ASP A 213 -4.82 17.38 23.34
N ALA A 214 -5.11 18.23 24.32
CA ALA A 214 -4.86 17.96 25.72
C ALA A 214 -6.18 17.82 26.48
N GLU A 215 -6.69 16.61 26.61
CA GLU A 215 -7.88 16.34 27.44
C GLU A 215 -7.58 16.39 28.96
N THR A 216 -6.34 16.12 29.34
CA THR A 216 -5.94 15.95 30.76
C THR A 216 -4.72 16.79 31.19
N GLY A 217 -4.48 17.91 30.52
CA GLY A 217 -3.45 18.89 30.94
C GLY A 217 -2.07 18.72 30.29
N GLU A 218 -1.73 17.56 29.75
CA GLU A 218 -0.51 17.33 28.95
C GLU A 218 -0.86 16.66 27.61
N SER A 219 -0.35 17.23 26.53
CA SER A 219 -0.54 16.66 25.19
C SER A 219 0.48 15.54 24.90
N ILE A 220 0.16 14.68 23.94
CA ILE A 220 1.10 13.68 23.40
C ILE A 220 2.34 14.37 22.82
N ALA A 221 2.17 15.54 22.19
CA ALA A 221 3.27 16.35 21.67
C ALA A 221 4.21 16.86 22.77
N ASP A 222 3.68 17.22 23.96
CA ASP A 222 4.52 17.61 25.13
C ASP A 222 5.34 16.43 25.62
N VAL A 223 4.75 15.24 25.67
CA VAL A 223 5.48 14.00 26.00
C VAL A 223 6.59 13.74 24.99
N ALA A 224 6.32 13.88 23.69
CA ALA A 224 7.33 13.74 22.64
C ALA A 224 8.50 14.71 22.82
N ALA A 225 8.19 15.98 23.09
CA ALA A 225 9.21 17.02 23.30
C ALA A 225 10.13 16.71 24.52
N ARG A 226 9.61 16.13 25.58
CA ARG A 226 10.44 15.68 26.74
C ARG A 226 11.40 14.56 26.35
N HIS A 227 11.05 13.74 25.38
CA HIS A 227 11.92 12.72 24.80
C HIS A 227 12.81 13.25 23.66
N GLN A 228 12.90 14.58 23.49
CA GLN A 228 13.67 15.24 22.42
C GLN A 228 13.18 14.88 21.00
N VAL A 229 11.92 14.51 20.87
CA VAL A 229 11.25 14.19 19.62
C VAL A 229 10.28 15.33 19.30
N PHE A 230 10.61 16.17 18.32
CA PHE A 230 9.85 17.37 18.02
C PHE A 230 9.06 17.21 16.73
N PHE A 231 7.81 17.69 16.73
CA PHE A 231 6.93 17.67 15.59
C PHE A 231 6.36 19.05 15.27
N SER A 232 5.96 19.23 14.04
CA SER A 232 5.05 20.28 13.59
C SER A 232 3.74 19.63 13.18
N PRO A 233 2.58 20.31 13.36
CA PRO A 233 1.30 19.77 12.96
C PRO A 233 1.22 19.61 11.44
N GLY A 234 0.76 18.44 10.99
CA GLY A 234 0.47 18.14 9.59
C GLY A 234 -0.85 18.74 9.12
N ASP A 235 -1.04 18.89 7.82
CA ASP A 235 -2.36 19.20 7.26
C ASP A 235 -3.22 17.92 7.24
N HIS A 236 -4.34 17.93 7.96
CA HIS A 236 -5.21 16.78 8.13
C HIS A 236 -6.20 16.54 6.98
N LYS A 237 -6.18 17.37 5.93
CA LYS A 237 -7.08 17.20 4.78
C LYS A 237 -6.81 15.88 4.07
N ARG A 238 -7.77 14.97 4.13
CA ARG A 238 -7.61 13.59 3.62
C ARG A 238 -7.52 13.56 2.09
N ILE A 239 -8.54 14.02 1.39
CA ILE A 239 -8.61 13.93 -0.08
C ILE A 239 -7.41 14.58 -0.78
N PRO A 240 -7.04 15.86 -0.48
CA PRO A 240 -5.81 16.43 -1.04
C PRO A 240 -4.55 15.63 -0.69
N GLY A 241 -4.50 15.04 0.50
CA GLY A 241 -3.37 14.23 0.94
C GLY A 241 -3.24 12.93 0.16
N TRP A 242 -4.35 12.24 -0.09
CA TRP A 242 -4.36 11.04 -0.95
C TRP A 242 -3.90 11.37 -2.38
N MET A 243 -4.37 12.49 -2.93
CA MET A 243 -3.91 12.95 -4.24
C MET A 243 -2.40 13.23 -4.26
N GLN A 244 -1.81 13.73 -3.18
CA GLN A 244 -0.36 13.90 -3.07
C GLN A 244 0.39 12.57 -3.05
N MET A 245 -0.19 11.50 -2.51
CA MET A 245 0.38 10.15 -2.61
C MET A 245 0.30 9.61 -4.04
N HIS A 246 -0.85 9.74 -4.71
CA HIS A 246 -1.01 9.36 -6.12
C HIS A 246 -0.02 10.10 -7.03
N TYR A 247 0.17 11.42 -6.84
CA TYR A 247 1.15 12.18 -7.63
C TYR A 247 2.58 11.67 -7.44
N ARG A 248 2.91 11.13 -6.27
CA ARG A 248 4.23 10.57 -5.99
C ARG A 248 4.39 9.15 -6.50
N PHE A 249 3.30 8.38 -6.57
CA PHE A 249 3.30 7.04 -7.16
C PHE A 249 3.32 7.07 -8.68
N ALA A 250 2.79 8.12 -9.31
CA ALA A 250 2.80 8.22 -10.76
C ALA A 250 4.22 8.13 -11.34
N PHE A 251 4.41 7.18 -12.26
CA PHE A 251 5.67 7.06 -13.00
C PHE A 251 5.82 8.15 -14.04
N ASP A 252 7.05 8.55 -14.31
CA ASP A 252 7.36 9.36 -15.48
C ASP A 252 7.51 8.49 -16.74
N GLU A 253 7.86 9.13 -17.86
CA GLU A 253 8.08 8.48 -19.17
C GLU A 253 9.16 7.39 -19.15
N ASN A 254 10.09 7.46 -18.19
CA ASN A 254 11.16 6.50 -17.98
C ASN A 254 10.85 5.46 -16.89
N GLY A 255 9.66 5.51 -16.30
CA GLY A 255 9.23 4.58 -15.26
C GLY A 255 9.70 4.93 -13.85
N PHE A 256 10.13 6.18 -13.57
CA PHE A 256 10.57 6.61 -12.24
C PHE A 256 9.47 7.35 -11.48
N PRO A 257 9.13 6.94 -10.24
CA PRO A 257 8.16 7.64 -9.39
C PRO A 257 8.85 8.77 -8.59
N MET A 258 8.05 9.55 -7.85
CA MET A 258 8.55 10.54 -6.88
C MET A 258 8.56 10.02 -5.45
N MET A 259 8.26 8.75 -5.23
CA MET A 259 8.33 8.09 -3.94
C MET A 259 8.81 6.65 -4.08
N TYR A 260 9.81 6.30 -3.29
CA TYR A 260 10.30 4.94 -3.11
C TYR A 260 10.16 4.49 -1.65
N VAL A 261 10.08 3.19 -1.48
CA VAL A 261 10.00 2.52 -0.18
C VAL A 261 11.07 1.45 -0.13
N PHE A 262 11.92 1.47 0.90
CA PHE A 262 12.87 0.39 1.08
C PHE A 262 12.14 -0.91 1.40
N ARG A 263 12.58 -2.02 0.81
CA ARG A 263 11.95 -3.33 1.02
C ARG A 263 11.94 -3.78 2.48
N THR A 264 12.68 -3.10 3.35
CA THR A 264 12.66 -3.29 4.80
C THR A 264 11.46 -2.66 5.48
N CYS A 265 10.77 -1.72 4.85
CA CYS A 265 9.56 -1.08 5.36
C CYS A 265 8.32 -1.99 5.11
N LYS A 266 8.23 -3.04 5.90
CA LYS A 266 7.26 -4.13 5.72
C LYS A 266 5.82 -3.73 6.01
N ALA A 267 5.61 -2.80 6.97
CA ALA A 267 4.28 -2.32 7.29
C ALA A 267 3.69 -1.55 6.11
N PHE A 268 4.44 -0.62 5.52
CA PHE A 268 4.00 0.12 4.33
C PHE A 268 3.64 -0.83 3.18
N ILE A 269 4.58 -1.72 2.81
CA ILE A 269 4.41 -2.65 1.68
C ILE A 269 3.21 -3.58 1.90
N ARG A 270 2.92 -3.92 3.15
CA ARG A 270 1.81 -4.78 3.52
C ARG A 270 0.47 -4.07 3.53
N THR A 271 0.41 -2.85 4.10
CA THR A 271 -0.88 -2.20 4.41
C THR A 271 -1.37 -1.33 3.26
N VAL A 272 -0.51 -0.47 2.70
CA VAL A 272 -0.92 0.52 1.68
C VAL A 272 -1.59 -0.12 0.46
N PRO A 273 -1.06 -1.20 -0.14
CA PRO A 273 -1.71 -1.83 -1.29
C PRO A 273 -3.04 -2.53 -0.98
N THR A 274 -3.38 -2.73 0.30
CA THR A 274 -4.60 -3.45 0.69
C THR A 274 -5.77 -2.52 0.99
N LEU A 275 -5.53 -1.22 1.02
CA LEU A 275 -6.54 -0.21 1.33
C LEU A 275 -7.55 -0.08 0.20
N GLN A 276 -8.82 0.11 0.56
CA GLN A 276 -9.94 0.17 -0.36
C GLN A 276 -10.63 1.54 -0.29
N TYR A 277 -11.43 1.84 -1.31
CA TYR A 277 -12.30 3.00 -1.29
C TYR A 277 -13.39 2.84 -0.24
N ASP A 278 -13.77 3.97 0.40
CA ASP A 278 -14.95 4.02 1.29
C ASP A 278 -16.23 3.86 0.45
N ASP A 279 -17.08 2.90 0.79
CA ASP A 279 -18.33 2.60 0.08
C ASP A 279 -19.32 3.78 0.08
N HIS A 280 -19.21 4.68 1.06
CA HIS A 280 -20.09 5.84 1.23
C HIS A 280 -19.46 7.15 0.72
N ARG A 281 -18.13 7.20 0.64
CA ARG A 281 -17.33 8.34 0.18
C ARG A 281 -16.27 7.87 -0.81
N PRO A 282 -16.65 7.69 -2.07
CA PRO A 282 -15.78 7.05 -3.08
C PRO A 282 -14.50 7.85 -3.43
N GLU A 283 -14.35 9.07 -2.91
CA GLU A 283 -13.12 9.87 -3.02
C GLU A 283 -12.18 9.68 -1.82
N ASP A 284 -12.63 9.00 -0.77
CA ASP A 284 -11.89 8.75 0.45
C ASP A 284 -11.56 7.26 0.60
N LEU A 285 -10.68 6.98 1.52
CA LEU A 285 -10.21 5.67 1.90
C LEU A 285 -11.07 5.11 3.02
N ASP A 286 -11.39 3.81 2.96
CA ASP A 286 -12.08 3.09 4.02
C ASP A 286 -11.21 3.05 5.29
N THR A 287 -11.72 3.67 6.37
CA THR A 287 -11.04 3.78 7.67
C THR A 287 -11.25 2.57 8.58
N ASP A 288 -12.07 1.59 8.18
CA ASP A 288 -12.20 0.32 8.90
C ASP A 288 -10.98 -0.59 8.67
N GLY A 289 -10.20 -0.31 7.62
CA GLY A 289 -8.96 -0.97 7.27
C GLY A 289 -7.78 -0.60 8.18
N GLU A 290 -6.61 -1.10 7.83
CA GLU A 290 -5.33 -0.80 8.52
C GLU A 290 -4.65 0.40 7.83
N ASP A 291 -5.23 1.61 7.98
CA ASP A 291 -4.90 2.83 7.26
C ASP A 291 -3.80 3.70 7.91
N HIS A 292 -3.35 3.36 9.12
CA HIS A 292 -2.43 4.18 9.93
C HIS A 292 -1.12 4.54 9.23
N VAL A 293 -0.56 3.62 8.45
CA VAL A 293 0.63 3.92 7.63
C VAL A 293 0.31 4.93 6.54
N ALA A 294 -0.84 4.79 5.88
CA ALA A 294 -1.24 5.73 4.83
C ALA A 294 -1.52 7.13 5.40
N ASP A 295 -2.17 7.22 6.55
CA ASP A 295 -2.40 8.50 7.24
C ASP A 295 -1.07 9.17 7.64
N GLU A 296 -0.13 8.42 8.21
CA GLU A 296 1.21 8.94 8.51
C GLU A 296 1.93 9.45 7.24
N VAL A 297 1.88 8.68 6.14
CA VAL A 297 2.48 9.05 4.85
C VAL A 297 1.82 10.30 4.26
N ARG A 298 0.52 10.42 4.41
CA ARG A 298 -0.26 11.58 3.98
C ARG A 298 0.24 12.87 4.63
N TYR A 299 0.52 12.87 5.94
CA TYR A 299 1.08 14.03 6.65
C TYR A 299 2.44 14.44 6.07
N PHE A 300 3.31 13.48 5.77
CA PHE A 300 4.57 13.75 5.08
C PHE A 300 4.34 14.37 3.69
N CYS A 301 3.45 13.80 2.89
CA CYS A 301 3.17 14.27 1.54
C CYS A 301 2.58 15.70 1.53
N MET A 302 1.69 16.00 2.47
CA MET A 302 1.07 17.33 2.62
C MET A 302 2.08 18.38 3.11
N ALA A 303 3.05 18.02 3.93
CA ALA A 303 4.13 18.92 4.34
C ALA A 303 5.12 19.23 3.20
N ARG A 304 5.11 18.43 2.15
CA ARG A 304 5.96 18.57 0.97
C ARG A 304 5.16 18.34 -0.32
N PRO A 305 4.16 19.15 -0.61
CA PRO A 305 3.31 18.93 -1.78
C PRO A 305 4.12 19.06 -3.07
N ILE A 306 3.84 18.19 -4.03
CA ILE A 306 4.38 18.25 -5.39
C ILE A 306 3.26 18.59 -6.38
N LYS A 307 3.65 19.14 -7.51
CA LYS A 307 2.70 19.31 -8.62
C LYS A 307 2.51 17.97 -9.33
N PRO A 308 1.27 17.68 -9.82
CA PRO A 308 1.07 16.50 -10.65
C PRO A 308 2.01 16.59 -11.87
N ARG A 309 2.64 15.49 -12.21
CA ARG A 309 3.32 15.39 -13.49
C ARG A 309 2.24 15.45 -14.57
N MET A 310 2.34 16.43 -15.47
CA MET A 310 1.43 16.49 -16.61
C MET A 310 1.88 15.41 -17.60
N MET A 311 1.19 14.27 -17.58
CA MET A 311 1.31 13.31 -18.68
C MET A 311 0.81 13.99 -19.94
N GLN A 312 1.62 14.00 -21.01
CA GLN A 312 1.11 14.37 -22.31
C GLN A 312 0.03 13.34 -22.70
N PRO A 313 -1.03 13.76 -23.39
CA PRO A 313 -2.10 12.82 -23.80
C PRO A 313 -1.58 11.59 -24.55
N GLU A 314 -0.46 11.69 -25.26
CA GLU A 314 0.22 10.60 -25.93
C GLU A 314 0.84 9.59 -24.94
N ASP A 315 1.33 10.05 -23.80
CA ASP A 315 1.95 9.18 -22.78
C ASP A 315 0.89 8.38 -22.03
N ALA A 316 -0.25 8.99 -21.71
CA ALA A 316 -1.39 8.30 -21.11
C ALA A 316 -1.93 7.18 -22.03
N TYR A 317 -1.90 7.41 -23.33
CA TYR A 317 -2.32 6.43 -24.32
C TYR A 317 -1.33 5.25 -24.44
N ASN A 318 -0.02 5.54 -24.48
CA ASN A 318 1.03 4.52 -24.61
C ASN A 318 1.20 3.66 -23.35
N GLN A 319 0.75 4.13 -22.17
CA GLN A 319 0.72 3.38 -20.92
C GLN A 319 -0.58 2.62 -20.69
N SER A 320 -1.58 2.82 -21.55
CA SER A 320 -2.81 2.04 -21.49
C SER A 320 -2.51 0.59 -21.81
N PRO A 321 -2.89 -0.37 -20.95
CA PRO A 321 -2.72 -1.80 -21.19
C PRO A 321 -3.36 -2.26 -22.52
N MET A 322 -4.33 -1.51 -23.02
CA MET A 322 -5.01 -1.77 -24.27
C MET A 322 -4.12 -1.56 -25.52
N HIS A 323 -3.10 -0.68 -25.42
CA HIS A 323 -2.20 -0.40 -26.54
C HIS A 323 -1.15 -1.49 -26.72
N VAL A 324 -0.67 -2.06 -25.62
CA VAL A 324 0.32 -3.15 -25.63
C VAL A 324 -0.32 -4.46 -26.11
N ALA A 325 -1.62 -4.63 -25.84
CA ALA A 325 -2.34 -5.87 -26.20
C ALA A 325 -2.83 -5.96 -27.64
N LEU A 326 -2.96 -4.82 -28.35
CA LEU A 326 -3.62 -4.80 -29.66
C LEU A 326 -2.69 -4.54 -30.85
N ASP A 327 -1.41 -4.19 -30.60
CA ASP A 327 -0.40 -3.89 -31.64
C ASP A 327 -0.98 -3.02 -32.79
N ILE A 328 -1.79 -2.01 -32.43
CA ILE A 328 -2.47 -1.14 -33.39
C ILE A 328 -1.47 -0.11 -33.92
N PRO A 329 -1.24 -0.03 -35.22
CA PRO A 329 -0.36 0.98 -35.81
C PRO A 329 -0.84 2.39 -35.48
N LYS A 330 0.10 3.28 -35.09
CA LYS A 330 -0.19 4.68 -34.67
C LYS A 330 -0.95 5.50 -35.72
N GLU A 331 -0.96 5.07 -36.97
CA GLU A 331 -1.54 5.80 -38.10
C GLU A 331 -3.07 5.69 -38.19
N ASP A 332 -3.69 4.72 -37.50
CA ASP A 332 -5.13 4.46 -37.60
C ASP A 332 -5.98 5.12 -36.52
N ILE A 333 -5.36 5.91 -35.62
CA ILE A 333 -6.06 6.48 -34.47
C ILE A 333 -6.45 7.94 -34.74
N LYS A 334 -7.71 8.13 -35.12
CA LYS A 334 -8.29 9.47 -35.16
C LYS A 334 -8.62 9.95 -33.75
N PRO A 335 -8.21 11.17 -33.33
CA PRO A 335 -8.55 11.69 -32.01
C PRO A 335 -10.06 11.78 -31.83
N ALA A 336 -10.60 11.08 -30.86
CA ALA A 336 -12.03 10.89 -30.65
C ALA A 336 -12.79 12.12 -30.17
N PHE A 337 -12.12 13.24 -29.79
CA PHE A 337 -12.82 14.45 -29.37
C PHE A 337 -11.98 15.72 -29.62
N LYS A 338 -12.46 16.58 -30.52
CA LYS A 338 -12.13 18.03 -30.50
C LYS A 338 -13.11 18.70 -29.51
N ARG A 339 -12.61 19.24 -28.40
CA ARG A 339 -13.41 20.13 -27.53
C ARG A 339 -13.84 21.34 -28.36
N PRO A 340 -15.13 21.77 -28.34
CA PRO A 340 -15.53 23.00 -28.96
C PRO A 340 -14.80 24.17 -28.23
N ARG A 341 -14.25 25.11 -29.02
CA ARG A 341 -13.75 26.37 -28.49
C ARG A 341 -14.96 27.14 -27.90
N MET A 342 -14.89 27.46 -26.61
CA MET A 342 -15.78 28.48 -26.05
C MET A 342 -15.34 29.81 -26.64
N GLU A 343 -16.18 30.43 -27.48
CA GLU A 343 -16.07 31.85 -27.83
C GLU A 343 -16.52 32.66 -26.59
N ILE A 344 -15.61 33.44 -26.06
CA ILE A 344 -15.93 34.46 -25.07
C ILE A 344 -16.66 35.57 -25.85
N ILE A 345 -17.95 35.73 -25.59
CA ILE A 345 -18.72 36.90 -26.08
C ILE A 345 -18.47 38.00 -25.05
N ASP A 346 -17.62 38.95 -25.43
CA ASP A 346 -17.49 40.22 -24.70
C ASP A 346 -18.80 41.01 -24.84
N GLY A 347 -19.44 41.31 -23.69
CA GLY A 347 -20.60 42.19 -23.58
C GLY A 347 -20.46 43.10 -22.36
#